data_b363ab080b241508863c37bc77ecc2be
#
_entry.id   b363ab080b241508863c37bc77ecc2be
#
_cell.length_a   1.000
_cell.length_b   1.000
_cell.length_c   1.000
_cell.angle_alpha   90.00
_cell.angle_beta   90.00
_cell.angle_gamma   90.00
#
_symmetry.space_group_name_H-M   'P 1'
#
loop_
_entity.id
_entity.type
_entity.pdbx_description
1 polymer ?
#
loop_
_entity_poly.entity_id
_entity_poly.type
_entity_poly.pdbx_seq_one_letter_code
_entity_poly.pdbx_strand_id
1 'polypeptide(L)'
;LDYHPTVEDYFNAKMRLFEDLLKPGSAAIINVDTPRGEQAAARAKAHGLTVWSVGVKGETIRILNVRREAGSQHLTVDVKGHRYEVDLPLAGDFQVSNALIAAGLVMATGGDEAQVMHALQSLKGAKGRLELVGRSKAGAPVFVDYAHKPDALENALASLRPYTKNRLCVVFGCGGDRDRAKRPIMGEIATRLADR
;
A
#
# COMPACT_ATOMS: atom_id res chain seq x y z
N LEU A 1 -7.00 6.87 17.35
CA LEU A 1 -7.90 7.83 16.67
C LEU A 1 -7.98 9.09 17.53
N ASP A 2 -7.06 10.03 17.30
CA ASP A 2 -6.98 11.23 18.14
C ASP A 2 -8.08 12.28 17.80
N TYR A 3 -8.68 12.18 16.61
CA TYR A 3 -9.68 13.13 16.11
C TYR A 3 -11.07 12.53 15.93
N HIS A 4 -11.16 11.25 15.56
CA HIS A 4 -12.44 10.57 15.39
C HIS A 4 -12.70 9.62 16.56
N PRO A 5 -13.88 9.68 17.20
CA PRO A 5 -14.20 8.84 18.36
C PRO A 5 -14.19 7.34 18.03
N THR A 6 -14.63 6.97 16.81
CA THR A 6 -14.74 5.58 16.38
C THR A 6 -14.09 5.36 15.01
N VAL A 7 -13.80 4.10 14.67
CA VAL A 7 -13.35 3.70 13.32
C VAL A 7 -14.42 3.99 12.28
N GLU A 8 -15.70 3.91 12.67
CA GLU A 8 -16.82 4.21 11.79
C GLU A 8 -16.87 5.70 11.44
N ASP A 9 -16.70 6.59 12.44
CA ASP A 9 -16.63 8.03 12.21
C ASP A 9 -15.47 8.41 11.28
N TYR A 10 -14.31 7.76 11.47
CA TYR A 10 -13.15 7.92 10.58
C TYR A 10 -13.46 7.46 9.16
N PHE A 11 -14.12 6.32 8.99
CA PHE A 11 -14.54 5.82 7.69
C PHE A 11 -15.54 6.76 7.03
N ASN A 12 -16.56 7.20 7.75
CA ASN A 12 -17.57 8.14 7.23
C ASN A 12 -16.97 9.49 6.85
N ALA A 13 -16.00 9.99 7.60
CA ALA A 13 -15.27 11.19 7.22
C ALA A 13 -14.53 11.05 5.88
N LYS A 14 -13.98 9.87 5.59
CA LYS A 14 -13.37 9.56 4.28
C LYS A 14 -14.41 9.42 3.17
N MET A 15 -15.58 8.88 3.48
CA MET A 15 -16.65 8.71 2.49
C MET A 15 -17.20 10.02 1.96
N ARG A 16 -17.04 11.12 2.67
CA ARG A 16 -17.40 12.47 2.19
C ARG A 16 -16.74 12.83 0.86
N LEU A 17 -15.55 12.30 0.57
CA LEU A 17 -14.94 12.48 -0.75
C LEU A 17 -15.87 11.98 -1.86
N PHE A 18 -16.47 10.82 -1.67
CA PHE A 18 -17.29 10.14 -2.68
C PHE A 18 -18.74 10.59 -2.67
N GLU A 19 -19.25 11.04 -1.53
CA GLU A 19 -20.67 11.37 -1.35
C GLU A 19 -20.97 12.86 -1.42
N ASP A 20 -20.06 13.71 -0.93
CA ASP A 20 -20.28 15.15 -0.84
C ASP A 20 -19.49 15.95 -1.90
N LEU A 21 -18.28 15.49 -2.26
CA LEU A 21 -17.33 16.30 -3.02
C LEU A 21 -17.24 15.90 -4.49
N LEU A 22 -17.28 14.63 -4.82
CA LEU A 22 -17.24 14.16 -6.20
C LEU A 22 -18.64 14.28 -6.83
N LYS A 23 -18.70 14.77 -8.06
CA LYS A 23 -19.95 14.85 -8.82
C LYS A 23 -20.33 13.49 -9.39
N PRO A 24 -21.63 13.15 -9.55
CA PRO A 24 -22.06 11.99 -10.29
C PRO A 24 -21.38 11.89 -11.66
N GLY A 25 -21.00 10.68 -12.07
CA GLY A 25 -20.20 10.42 -13.27
C GLY A 25 -18.69 10.52 -13.09
N SER A 26 -18.20 11.12 -12.00
CA SER A 26 -16.75 11.14 -11.70
C SER A 26 -16.22 9.74 -11.42
N ALA A 27 -14.95 9.50 -11.77
CA ALA A 27 -14.29 8.22 -11.47
C ALA A 27 -13.90 8.13 -9.98
N ALA A 28 -14.18 6.99 -9.38
CA ALA A 28 -13.76 6.62 -8.02
C ALA A 28 -12.87 5.38 -8.08
N ILE A 29 -11.58 5.53 -7.83
CA ILE A 29 -10.60 4.45 -7.85
C ILE A 29 -10.48 3.88 -6.45
N ILE A 30 -10.89 2.62 -6.26
CA ILE A 30 -11.05 2.03 -4.93
C ILE A 30 -10.44 0.63 -4.88
N ASN A 31 -9.58 0.38 -3.88
CA ASN A 31 -9.13 -0.97 -3.57
C ASN A 31 -10.25 -1.74 -2.87
N VAL A 32 -10.67 -2.86 -3.50
CA VAL A 32 -11.79 -3.70 -3.05
C VAL A 32 -11.36 -5.00 -2.36
N ASP A 33 -10.09 -5.15 -2.02
CA ASP A 33 -9.58 -6.36 -1.35
C ASP A 33 -9.92 -6.40 0.15
N THR A 34 -10.50 -5.34 0.69
CA THR A 34 -10.93 -5.26 2.09
C THR A 34 -12.43 -5.02 2.20
N PRO A 35 -13.08 -5.48 3.30
CA PRO A 35 -14.51 -5.21 3.53
C PRO A 35 -14.86 -3.71 3.50
N ARG A 36 -13.98 -2.85 4.00
CA ARG A 36 -14.16 -1.38 3.95
C ARG A 36 -14.03 -0.84 2.53
N GLY A 37 -13.14 -1.42 1.71
CA GLY A 37 -13.03 -1.07 0.30
C GLY A 37 -14.27 -1.48 -0.49
N GLU A 38 -14.79 -2.68 -0.26
CA GLU A 38 -16.05 -3.14 -0.87
C GLU A 38 -17.23 -2.23 -0.47
N GLN A 39 -17.32 -1.85 0.82
CA GLN A 39 -18.33 -0.93 1.32
C GLN A 39 -18.21 0.46 0.67
N ALA A 40 -16.98 0.98 0.55
CA ALA A 40 -16.73 2.27 -0.09
C ALA A 40 -17.12 2.25 -1.58
N ALA A 41 -16.80 1.18 -2.29
CA ALA A 41 -17.17 1.01 -3.70
C ALA A 41 -18.68 0.96 -3.89
N ALA A 42 -19.41 0.24 -3.03
CA ALA A 42 -20.86 0.18 -3.05
C ALA A 42 -21.49 1.55 -2.81
N ARG A 43 -21.03 2.30 -1.80
CA ARG A 43 -21.51 3.65 -1.48
C ARG A 43 -21.21 4.64 -2.61
N ALA A 44 -19.99 4.63 -3.16
CA ALA A 44 -19.61 5.46 -4.30
C ALA A 44 -20.51 5.20 -5.53
N LYS A 45 -20.76 3.91 -5.83
CA LYS A 45 -21.67 3.52 -6.92
C LYS A 45 -23.10 4.00 -6.68
N ALA A 46 -23.61 3.86 -5.45
CA ALA A 46 -24.95 4.36 -5.08
C ALA A 46 -25.09 5.87 -5.23
N HIS A 47 -23.97 6.59 -5.12
CA HIS A 47 -23.89 8.06 -5.31
C HIS A 47 -23.69 8.47 -6.79
N GLY A 48 -23.77 7.52 -7.71
CA GLY A 48 -23.65 7.77 -9.15
C GLY A 48 -22.23 7.94 -9.66
N LEU A 49 -21.21 7.51 -8.90
CA LEU A 49 -19.84 7.54 -9.37
C LEU A 49 -19.50 6.33 -10.25
N THR A 50 -18.58 6.52 -11.19
CA THR A 50 -17.99 5.44 -11.98
C THR A 50 -16.88 4.77 -11.19
N VAL A 51 -17.17 3.63 -10.56
CA VAL A 51 -16.20 2.92 -9.73
C VAL A 51 -15.22 2.14 -10.60
N TRP A 52 -13.91 2.40 -10.41
CA TRP A 52 -12.81 1.60 -10.92
C TRP A 52 -12.25 0.79 -9.75
N SER A 53 -12.65 -0.46 -9.67
CA SER A 53 -12.21 -1.38 -8.61
C SER A 53 -10.80 -1.88 -8.90
N VAL A 54 -9.93 -1.84 -7.87
CA VAL A 54 -8.53 -2.23 -7.93
C VAL A 54 -8.26 -3.33 -6.90
N GLY A 55 -7.49 -4.33 -7.27
CA GLY A 55 -7.05 -5.39 -6.34
C GLY A 55 -7.14 -6.79 -6.93
N VAL A 56 -6.96 -7.80 -6.10
CA VAL A 56 -7.16 -9.21 -6.48
C VAL A 56 -8.63 -9.45 -6.84
N LYS A 57 -9.55 -8.80 -6.12
CA LYS A 57 -10.99 -8.79 -6.40
C LYS A 57 -11.41 -7.68 -7.37
N GLY A 58 -10.47 -6.87 -7.85
CA GLY A 58 -10.74 -5.77 -8.77
C GLY A 58 -11.29 -6.27 -10.09
N GLU A 59 -12.24 -5.52 -10.68
CA GLU A 59 -12.79 -5.79 -12.02
C GLU A 59 -12.13 -4.88 -13.07
N THR A 60 -11.79 -3.65 -12.70
CA THR A 60 -11.19 -2.66 -13.62
C THR A 60 -9.68 -2.79 -13.70
N ILE A 61 -9.02 -2.96 -12.56
CA ILE A 61 -7.58 -3.21 -12.46
C ILE A 61 -7.40 -4.41 -11.53
N ARG A 62 -7.21 -5.58 -12.14
CA ARG A 62 -7.12 -6.85 -11.41
C ARG A 62 -5.70 -7.32 -11.28
N ILE A 63 -5.28 -7.64 -10.06
CA ILE A 63 -4.03 -8.32 -9.78
C ILE A 63 -4.23 -9.81 -10.03
N LEU A 64 -3.54 -10.35 -11.04
CA LEU A 64 -3.59 -11.77 -11.38
C LEU A 64 -2.51 -12.57 -10.65
N ASN A 65 -1.31 -11.98 -10.54
CA ASN A 65 -0.17 -12.61 -9.86
C ASN A 65 0.77 -11.56 -9.29
N VAL A 66 1.43 -11.90 -8.18
CA VAL A 66 2.51 -11.12 -7.56
C VAL A 66 3.66 -12.05 -7.20
N ARG A 67 4.80 -11.88 -7.86
CA ARG A 67 6.06 -12.55 -7.50
C ARG A 67 6.98 -11.56 -6.80
N ARG A 68 7.33 -11.87 -5.56
CA ARG A 68 8.16 -11.01 -4.71
C ARG A 68 9.65 -11.31 -4.94
N GLU A 69 10.45 -10.27 -5.08
CA GLU A 69 11.90 -10.33 -5.24
C GLU A 69 12.59 -9.43 -4.21
N ALA A 70 13.91 -9.53 -4.08
CA ALA A 70 14.65 -8.74 -3.08
C ALA A 70 14.59 -7.24 -3.36
N GLY A 71 13.53 -6.57 -2.89
CA GLY A 71 13.32 -5.13 -2.99
C GLY A 71 12.43 -4.67 -4.15
N SER A 72 11.82 -5.61 -4.89
CA SER A 72 10.90 -5.35 -6.00
C SER A 72 9.81 -6.40 -6.08
N GLN A 73 8.85 -6.20 -6.95
CA GLN A 73 7.76 -7.14 -7.20
C GLN A 73 7.49 -7.21 -8.69
N HIS A 74 7.35 -8.43 -9.21
CA HIS A 74 6.88 -8.66 -10.57
C HIS A 74 5.37 -8.93 -10.53
N LEU A 75 4.60 -8.11 -11.21
CA LEU A 75 3.14 -8.15 -11.23
C LEU A 75 2.63 -8.58 -12.59
N THR A 76 1.62 -9.47 -12.59
CA THR A 76 0.75 -9.66 -13.75
C THR A 76 -0.58 -8.99 -13.42
N VAL A 77 -0.97 -8.01 -14.22
CA VAL A 77 -2.17 -7.18 -13.99
C VAL A 77 -3.05 -7.20 -15.25
N ASP A 78 -4.34 -7.36 -15.05
CA ASP A 78 -5.35 -7.10 -16.08
C ASP A 78 -5.95 -5.71 -15.88
N VAL A 79 -5.94 -4.89 -16.91
CA VAL A 79 -6.57 -3.57 -16.93
C VAL A 79 -7.63 -3.57 -18.03
N LYS A 80 -8.90 -3.65 -17.67
CA LYS A 80 -10.05 -3.63 -18.60
C LYS A 80 -9.92 -4.67 -19.72
N GLY A 81 -9.34 -5.84 -19.45
CA GLY A 81 -9.14 -6.92 -20.40
C GLY A 81 -7.75 -6.90 -21.11
N HIS A 82 -6.94 -5.90 -20.87
CA HIS A 82 -5.56 -5.85 -21.35
C HIS A 82 -4.59 -6.34 -20.27
N ARG A 83 -3.73 -7.28 -20.62
CA ARG A 83 -2.76 -7.86 -19.69
C ARG A 83 -1.42 -7.15 -19.75
N TYR A 84 -0.89 -6.81 -18.57
CA TYR A 84 0.41 -6.16 -18.39
C TYR A 84 1.31 -6.96 -17.45
N GLU A 85 2.60 -7.03 -17.79
CA GLU A 85 3.66 -7.48 -16.89
C GLU A 85 4.45 -6.25 -16.43
N VAL A 86 4.57 -6.07 -15.11
CA VAL A 86 5.13 -4.86 -14.51
C VAL A 86 6.18 -5.22 -13.48
N ASP A 87 7.42 -4.80 -13.68
CA ASP A 87 8.48 -4.87 -12.69
C ASP A 87 8.39 -3.64 -11.77
N LEU A 88 7.67 -3.76 -10.67
CA LEU A 88 7.49 -2.69 -9.70
C LEU A 88 8.70 -2.61 -8.75
N PRO A 89 9.53 -1.54 -8.77
CA PRO A 89 10.75 -1.44 -7.98
C PRO A 89 10.47 -1.01 -6.51
N LEU A 90 9.40 -1.54 -5.93
CA LEU A 90 8.93 -1.25 -4.57
C LEU A 90 8.67 -2.55 -3.82
N ALA A 91 9.05 -2.60 -2.55
CA ALA A 91 8.77 -3.72 -1.65
C ALA A 91 7.52 -3.45 -0.79
N GLY A 92 6.79 -4.52 -0.47
CA GLY A 92 5.59 -4.49 0.36
C GLY A 92 4.29 -4.51 -0.46
N ASP A 93 3.37 -5.37 -0.06
CA ASP A 93 2.10 -5.60 -0.78
C ASP A 93 1.23 -4.33 -0.85
N PHE A 94 1.32 -3.46 0.16
CA PHE A 94 0.62 -2.18 0.15
C PHE A 94 1.13 -1.23 -0.95
N GLN A 95 2.37 -1.36 -1.39
CA GLN A 95 2.94 -0.57 -2.50
C GLN A 95 2.33 -0.97 -3.84
N VAL A 96 1.99 -2.26 -4.03
CA VAL A 96 1.24 -2.70 -5.22
C VAL A 96 -0.10 -1.98 -5.29
N SER A 97 -0.87 -2.02 -4.20
CA SER A 97 -2.16 -1.34 -4.11
C SER A 97 -2.03 0.16 -4.36
N ASN A 98 -1.05 0.82 -3.75
CA ASN A 98 -0.81 2.26 -3.94
C ASN A 98 -0.46 2.59 -5.40
N ALA A 99 0.43 1.82 -6.01
CA ALA A 99 0.87 2.03 -7.40
C ALA A 99 -0.30 1.85 -8.39
N LEU A 100 -1.11 0.80 -8.21
CA LEU A 100 -2.25 0.54 -9.09
C LEU A 100 -3.40 1.53 -8.88
N ILE A 101 -3.64 2.02 -7.66
CA ILE A 101 -4.59 3.12 -7.42
C ILE A 101 -4.09 4.40 -8.10
N ALA A 102 -2.80 4.73 -7.95
CA ALA A 102 -2.22 5.88 -8.63
C ALA A 102 -2.33 5.77 -10.16
N ALA A 103 -2.03 4.59 -10.72
CA ALA A 103 -2.23 4.32 -12.15
C ALA A 103 -3.69 4.53 -12.56
N GLY A 104 -4.63 4.00 -11.80
CA GLY A 104 -6.07 4.19 -12.04
C GLY A 104 -6.49 5.67 -12.02
N LEU A 105 -5.96 6.46 -11.09
CA LEU A 105 -6.22 7.90 -11.01
C LEU A 105 -5.70 8.64 -12.26
N VAL A 106 -4.47 8.33 -12.70
CA VAL A 106 -3.89 8.96 -13.91
C VAL A 106 -4.67 8.56 -15.17
N MET A 107 -5.02 7.28 -15.32
CA MET A 107 -5.83 6.82 -16.46
C MET A 107 -7.23 7.44 -16.45
N ALA A 108 -7.86 7.57 -15.29
CA ALA A 108 -9.20 8.17 -15.17
C ALA A 108 -9.21 9.67 -15.47
N THR A 109 -8.06 10.33 -15.42
CA THR A 109 -7.88 11.74 -15.81
C THR A 109 -7.34 11.92 -17.23
N GLY A 110 -7.34 10.87 -18.05
CA GLY A 110 -6.99 10.93 -19.48
C GLY A 110 -5.58 10.43 -19.82
N GLY A 111 -4.85 9.84 -18.85
CA GLY A 111 -3.55 9.21 -19.14
C GLY A 111 -3.69 7.99 -20.03
N ASP A 112 -2.77 7.82 -20.98
CA ASP A 112 -2.69 6.63 -21.83
C ASP A 112 -2.38 5.38 -21.00
N GLU A 113 -3.18 4.34 -21.15
CA GLU A 113 -3.11 3.13 -20.35
C GLU A 113 -1.74 2.44 -20.42
N ALA A 114 -1.22 2.26 -21.64
CA ALA A 114 0.05 1.56 -21.83
C ALA A 114 1.23 2.36 -21.26
N GLN A 115 1.23 3.68 -21.45
CA GLN A 115 2.25 4.57 -20.89
C GLN A 115 2.20 4.59 -19.37
N VAL A 116 1.01 4.65 -18.77
CA VAL A 116 0.82 4.63 -17.31
C VAL A 116 1.33 3.32 -16.73
N MET A 117 0.96 2.17 -17.31
CA MET A 117 1.43 0.87 -16.82
C MET A 117 2.93 0.70 -16.99
N HIS A 118 3.51 1.20 -18.08
CA HIS A 118 4.96 1.21 -18.26
C HIS A 118 5.69 2.10 -17.24
N ALA A 119 5.13 3.26 -16.91
CA ALA A 119 5.72 4.20 -15.94
C ALA A 119 5.85 3.61 -14.52
N LEU A 120 5.03 2.62 -14.15
CA LEU A 120 5.12 1.94 -12.84
C LEU A 120 6.50 1.32 -12.60
N GLN A 121 7.21 0.91 -13.66
CA GLN A 121 8.55 0.34 -13.57
C GLN A 121 9.65 1.35 -13.20
N SER A 122 9.34 2.64 -13.30
CA SER A 122 10.25 3.75 -12.96
C SER A 122 9.92 4.40 -11.61
N LEU A 123 8.95 3.87 -10.86
CA LEU A 123 8.54 4.45 -9.60
C LEU A 123 9.67 4.42 -8.57
N LYS A 124 9.75 5.51 -7.82
CA LYS A 124 10.60 5.60 -6.62
C LYS A 124 9.68 5.61 -5.41
N GLY A 125 10.03 4.84 -4.39
CA GLY A 125 9.31 4.84 -3.13
C GLY A 125 9.33 6.22 -2.46
N ALA A 126 8.29 6.51 -1.69
CA ALA A 126 8.29 7.71 -0.85
C ALA A 126 9.36 7.58 0.23
N LYS A 127 10.07 8.68 0.52
CA LYS A 127 11.11 8.71 1.58
C LYS A 127 10.55 8.20 2.90
N GLY A 128 11.27 7.27 3.53
CA GLY A 128 10.87 6.70 4.81
C GLY A 128 9.61 5.83 4.77
N ARG A 129 9.24 5.25 3.64
CA ARG A 129 8.12 4.32 3.48
C ARG A 129 8.59 3.02 2.82
N LEU A 130 9.21 2.13 3.60
CA LEU A 130 9.97 0.98 3.11
C LEU A 130 10.91 1.39 1.97
N GLU A 131 11.57 2.52 2.13
CA GLU A 131 12.51 3.08 1.15
C GLU A 131 13.76 2.21 1.07
N LEU A 132 14.04 1.65 -0.10
CA LEU A 132 15.29 0.95 -0.34
C LEU A 132 16.42 1.96 -0.49
N VAL A 133 17.23 2.13 0.56
CA VAL A 133 18.32 3.12 0.59
C VAL A 133 19.66 2.56 0.14
N GLY A 134 19.77 1.25 -0.02
CA GLY A 134 21.00 0.62 -0.47
C GLY A 134 21.05 -0.87 -0.20
N ARG A 135 22.25 -1.43 -0.39
CA ARG A 135 22.54 -2.83 -0.09
C ARG A 135 23.82 -2.93 0.74
N SER A 136 23.86 -3.87 1.66
CA SER A 136 25.05 -4.19 2.43
C SER A 136 26.15 -4.78 1.54
N LYS A 137 27.39 -4.90 2.06
CA LYS A 137 28.49 -5.58 1.35
C LYS A 137 28.16 -7.02 0.95
N ALA A 138 27.29 -7.69 1.69
CA ALA A 138 26.81 -9.05 1.41
C ALA A 138 25.56 -9.07 0.49
N GLY A 139 25.16 -7.94 -0.07
CA GLY A 139 24.03 -7.82 -1.01
C GLY A 139 22.64 -7.73 -0.34
N ALA A 140 22.55 -7.77 0.99
CA ALA A 140 21.28 -7.65 1.70
C ALA A 140 20.68 -6.23 1.50
N PRO A 141 19.40 -6.11 1.10
CA PRO A 141 18.76 -4.81 0.96
C PRO A 141 18.60 -4.13 2.33
N VAL A 142 18.76 -2.80 2.34
CA VAL A 142 18.60 -1.95 3.52
C VAL A 142 17.43 -1.02 3.28
N PHE A 143 16.41 -1.12 4.13
CA PHE A 143 15.20 -0.30 4.05
C PHE A 143 15.15 0.70 5.20
N VAL A 144 14.58 1.88 4.92
CA VAL A 144 14.23 2.89 5.92
C VAL A 144 12.71 3.07 5.94
N ASP A 145 12.15 3.03 7.14
CA ASP A 145 10.71 3.28 7.36
C ASP A 145 10.50 4.25 8.53
N TYR A 146 9.49 5.07 8.44
CA TYR A 146 9.11 6.04 9.48
C TYR A 146 8.28 5.40 10.61
N ALA A 147 8.23 4.10 10.69
CA ALA A 147 7.49 3.37 11.72
C ALA A 147 7.94 3.79 13.14
N HIS A 148 7.09 4.49 13.87
CA HIS A 148 7.34 5.01 15.22
C HIS A 148 6.23 4.63 16.22
N LYS A 149 5.28 3.78 15.79
CA LYS A 149 4.20 3.19 16.59
C LYS A 149 4.25 1.67 16.48
N PRO A 150 3.72 0.92 17.47
CA PRO A 150 3.68 -0.54 17.45
C PRO A 150 3.15 -1.12 16.15
N ASP A 151 1.93 -0.73 15.74
CA ASP A 151 1.28 -1.24 14.53
C ASP A 151 2.10 -0.94 13.25
N ALA A 152 2.76 0.21 13.20
CA ALA A 152 3.59 0.58 12.05
C ALA A 152 4.85 -0.28 11.96
N LEU A 153 5.51 -0.57 13.10
CA LEU A 153 6.66 -1.47 13.16
C LEU A 153 6.26 -2.90 12.77
N GLU A 154 5.14 -3.37 13.31
CA GLU A 154 4.59 -4.69 12.97
C GLU A 154 4.32 -4.81 11.47
N ASN A 155 3.63 -3.84 10.88
CA ASN A 155 3.34 -3.81 9.45
C ASN A 155 4.60 -3.75 8.59
N ALA A 156 5.61 -2.97 8.96
CA ALA A 156 6.88 -2.89 8.24
C ALA A 156 7.62 -4.23 8.24
N LEU A 157 7.75 -4.87 9.40
CA LEU A 157 8.41 -6.17 9.53
C LEU A 157 7.62 -7.28 8.81
N ALA A 158 6.30 -7.34 8.98
CA ALA A 158 5.45 -8.29 8.29
C ALA A 158 5.52 -8.13 6.77
N SER A 159 5.58 -6.88 6.28
CA SER A 159 5.70 -6.58 4.85
C SER A 159 7.03 -7.02 4.26
N LEU A 160 8.12 -7.03 5.04
CA LEU A 160 9.45 -7.44 4.56
C LEU A 160 9.73 -8.94 4.74
N ARG A 161 9.03 -9.62 5.64
CA ARG A 161 9.25 -11.05 5.90
C ARG A 161 9.13 -11.92 4.64
N PRO A 162 8.14 -11.75 3.74
CA PRO A 162 8.04 -12.53 2.51
C PRO A 162 9.21 -12.34 1.52
N TYR A 163 9.96 -11.25 1.66
CA TYR A 163 11.14 -10.94 0.83
C TYR A 163 12.45 -11.46 1.44
N THR A 164 12.39 -11.97 2.68
CA THR A 164 13.58 -12.35 3.45
C THR A 164 13.90 -13.83 3.26
N LYS A 165 15.01 -14.12 2.62
CA LYS A 165 15.48 -15.51 2.41
C LYS A 165 16.21 -16.09 3.63
N ASN A 166 16.91 -15.25 4.39
CA ASN A 166 17.71 -15.65 5.55
C ASN A 166 17.21 -14.96 6.82
N ARG A 167 17.86 -13.88 7.25
CA ARG A 167 17.54 -13.16 8.49
C ARG A 167 17.00 -11.77 8.21
N LEU A 168 15.89 -11.43 8.86
CA LEU A 168 15.36 -10.08 8.94
C LEU A 168 15.94 -9.41 10.18
N CYS A 169 16.73 -8.36 9.98
CA CYS A 169 17.29 -7.57 11.06
C CYS A 169 16.54 -6.23 11.15
N VAL A 170 16.28 -5.77 12.37
CA VAL A 170 15.65 -4.47 12.61
C VAL A 170 16.51 -3.63 13.55
N VAL A 171 16.66 -2.36 13.21
CA VAL A 171 17.21 -1.34 14.09
C VAL A 171 16.15 -0.27 14.26
N PHE A 172 15.69 -0.05 15.48
CA PHE A 172 14.68 0.95 15.78
C PHE A 172 14.93 1.59 17.14
N GLY A 173 14.28 2.71 17.37
CA GLY A 173 14.33 3.38 18.67
C GLY A 173 12.99 4.03 18.99
N CYS A 174 12.70 4.14 20.27
CA CYS A 174 11.53 4.84 20.80
C CYS A 174 11.95 6.17 21.40
N GLY A 175 12.07 7.18 20.53
CA GLY A 175 12.46 8.53 20.96
C GLY A 175 11.37 9.27 21.73
N GLY A 176 11.81 10.17 22.63
CA GLY A 176 10.95 11.05 23.38
C GLY A 176 10.25 10.41 24.58
N ASP A 177 9.66 11.28 25.41
CA ASP A 177 9.00 10.89 26.67
C ASP A 177 7.48 10.87 26.59
N ARG A 178 6.88 11.08 25.43
CA ARG A 178 5.44 11.22 25.27
C ARG A 178 4.65 9.93 25.54
N ASP A 179 5.16 8.79 25.08
CA ASP A 179 4.49 7.50 25.22
C ASP A 179 5.52 6.43 25.57
N ARG A 180 5.76 6.24 26.85
CA ARG A 180 6.68 5.21 27.34
C ARG A 180 6.09 3.81 27.24
N ALA A 181 4.75 3.68 27.25
CA ALA A 181 4.06 2.40 27.22
C ALA A 181 4.27 1.63 25.92
N LYS A 182 4.53 2.32 24.81
CA LYS A 182 4.81 1.68 23.52
C LYS A 182 6.16 0.93 23.47
N ARG A 183 7.12 1.28 24.34
CA ARG A 183 8.49 0.71 24.28
C ARG A 183 8.52 -0.80 24.45
N PRO A 184 7.91 -1.39 25.51
CA PRO A 184 7.87 -2.85 25.66
C PRO A 184 7.09 -3.52 24.54
N ILE A 185 6.00 -2.91 24.08
CA ILE A 185 5.18 -3.45 22.96
C ILE A 185 6.01 -3.52 21.66
N MET A 186 6.74 -2.45 21.34
CA MET A 186 7.60 -2.44 20.15
C MET A 186 8.77 -3.42 20.27
N GLY A 187 9.33 -3.59 21.48
CA GLY A 187 10.34 -4.60 21.77
C GLY A 187 9.81 -6.02 21.54
N GLU A 188 8.63 -6.33 22.04
CA GLU A 188 7.96 -7.61 21.82
C GLU A 188 7.71 -7.88 20.32
N ILE A 189 7.18 -6.90 19.59
CA ILE A 189 6.95 -7.00 18.14
C ILE A 189 8.27 -7.29 17.40
N ALA A 190 9.32 -6.55 17.71
CA ALA A 190 10.63 -6.75 17.10
C ALA A 190 11.18 -8.15 17.39
N THR A 191 11.10 -8.63 18.63
CA THR A 191 11.55 -9.98 19.02
C THR A 191 10.76 -11.09 18.34
N ARG A 192 9.47 -10.87 18.12
CA ARG A 192 8.58 -11.84 17.47
C ARG A 192 8.73 -11.90 15.95
N LEU A 193 8.97 -10.77 15.30
CA LEU A 193 8.92 -10.66 13.83
C LEU A 193 10.28 -10.48 13.15
N ALA A 194 11.32 -10.09 13.87
CA ALA A 194 12.67 -10.02 13.35
C ALA A 194 13.53 -11.14 13.96
N ASP A 195 14.62 -11.48 13.27
CA ASP A 195 15.58 -12.49 13.72
C ASP A 195 16.73 -11.87 14.52
N ARG A 196 16.89 -10.54 14.43
CA ARG A 196 17.91 -9.79 15.16
C ARG A 196 17.54 -8.32 15.22
#